data_01b062fff4a3a3e334c8a2bad5cd95dc
#
_entry.id   01b062fff4a3a3e334c8a2bad5cd95dc
#
_cell.length_a   1.000
_cell.length_b   1.000
_cell.length_c   1.000
_cell.angle_alpha   90.00
_cell.angle_beta   90.00
_cell.angle_gamma   90.00
#
_symmetry.space_group_name_H-M   'P 1'
#
loop_
_entity.id
_entity.type
_entity.pdbx_description
1 polymer ?
#
loop_
_entity_poly.entity_id
_entity_poly.type
_entity_poly.pdbx_seq_one_letter_code
_entity_poly.pdbx_strand_id
1 'polypeptide(L)'
;GWAWERLSNLALFSGGKTPSTSHSEYWDGDILWVTSKDMKSKYITSSQLCLSTLGAKQMRIYQPNTLLLVTRSGILRHTLPVAILKECATINQDLKAIVLYMPQLAEYIYVCLKGMEARLLLKYIKSGTTVESVNFDEFQKVLLPIPPTQHIDRIISSTGGAECFISTVEDDKVALADCVAKAKAKILDLAIRGQLVPQDPN
;
A
#
# COMPACT_ATOMS: atom_id res chain seq x y z
N GLY A 1 -9.25 1.31 29.52
CA GLY A 1 -8.52 0.11 29.17
C GLY A 1 -8.58 -0.16 27.68
N TRP A 2 -7.89 -1.17 27.20
CA TRP A 2 -7.99 -1.65 25.81
C TRP A 2 -9.35 -2.31 25.58
N ALA A 3 -9.90 -2.10 24.39
CA ALA A 3 -11.11 -2.78 23.92
C ALA A 3 -10.85 -3.50 22.59
N TRP A 4 -11.56 -4.57 22.32
CA TRP A 4 -11.56 -5.23 21.01
C TRP A 4 -12.82 -4.81 20.27
N GLU A 5 -12.63 -4.23 19.06
CA GLU A 5 -13.76 -3.76 18.28
C GLU A 5 -13.67 -4.28 16.84
N ARG A 6 -14.83 -4.55 16.24
CA ARG A 6 -14.90 -4.98 14.85
C ARG A 6 -14.65 -3.79 13.93
N LEU A 7 -13.91 -4.03 12.85
CA LEU A 7 -13.66 -2.99 11.86
C LEU A 7 -14.99 -2.42 11.30
N SER A 8 -16.03 -3.26 11.16
CA SER A 8 -17.37 -2.85 10.74
C SER A 8 -18.05 -1.84 11.68
N ASN A 9 -17.66 -1.79 12.95
CA ASN A 9 -18.19 -0.84 13.92
C ASN A 9 -17.40 0.48 13.95
N LEU A 10 -16.26 0.51 13.28
CA LEU A 10 -15.35 1.68 13.23
C LEU A 10 -15.47 2.47 11.92
N ALA A 11 -16.07 1.89 10.87
CA ALA A 11 -16.01 2.46 9.54
C ALA A 11 -17.23 2.12 8.67
N LEU A 12 -17.46 2.96 7.69
CA LEU A 12 -18.27 2.67 6.50
C LEU A 12 -17.38 2.14 5.38
N PHE A 13 -17.93 1.24 4.58
CA PHE A 13 -17.23 0.63 3.45
C PHE A 13 -17.94 0.94 2.14
N SER A 14 -17.15 1.21 1.11
CA SER A 14 -17.68 1.37 -0.25
C SER A 14 -16.66 0.97 -1.29
N GLY A 15 -17.13 0.49 -2.43
CA GLY A 15 -16.29 0.20 -3.59
C GLY A 15 -16.23 1.39 -4.53
N GLY A 16 -15.28 1.30 -5.46
CA GLY A 16 -15.17 2.24 -6.55
C GLY A 16 -15.81 1.75 -7.84
N LYS A 17 -15.61 2.53 -8.89
CA LYS A 17 -16.07 2.26 -10.25
C LYS A 17 -14.97 2.66 -11.25
N THR A 18 -15.08 2.16 -12.47
CA THR A 18 -14.32 2.65 -13.60
C THR A 18 -15.27 3.45 -14.49
N PRO A 19 -15.01 4.75 -14.74
CA PRO A 19 -15.74 5.50 -15.75
C PRO A 19 -15.55 4.88 -17.13
N SER A 20 -16.46 5.14 -18.04
CA SER A 20 -16.34 4.65 -19.41
C SER A 20 -15.07 5.20 -20.07
N THR A 21 -14.23 4.29 -20.55
CA THR A 21 -12.99 4.65 -21.26
C THR A 21 -13.24 5.16 -22.69
N SER A 22 -14.46 4.99 -23.22
CA SER A 22 -14.86 5.53 -24.52
C SER A 22 -15.14 7.04 -24.49
N HIS A 23 -15.26 7.62 -23.30
CA HIS A 23 -15.50 9.03 -23.06
C HIS A 23 -14.20 9.71 -22.61
N SER A 24 -13.42 10.22 -23.57
CA SER A 24 -12.15 10.90 -23.26
C SER A 24 -12.33 12.11 -22.35
N GLU A 25 -13.49 12.78 -22.42
CA GLU A 25 -13.84 13.93 -21.58
C GLU A 25 -13.94 13.61 -20.06
N TYR A 26 -13.96 12.33 -19.69
CA TYR A 26 -13.96 11.91 -18.28
C TYR A 26 -12.56 11.85 -17.67
N TRP A 27 -11.52 11.87 -18.50
CA TRP A 27 -10.13 11.64 -18.13
C TRP A 27 -9.28 12.91 -18.19
N ASP A 28 -8.01 12.79 -17.77
CA ASP A 28 -6.98 13.84 -17.87
C ASP A 28 -7.32 15.16 -17.14
N GLY A 29 -8.04 15.04 -16.00
CA GLY A 29 -8.28 16.15 -15.08
C GLY A 29 -7.38 16.11 -13.84
N ASP A 30 -7.85 16.75 -12.76
CA ASP A 30 -7.07 16.93 -11.51
C ASP A 30 -7.54 16.03 -10.36
N ILE A 31 -8.62 15.24 -10.56
CA ILE A 31 -9.18 14.41 -9.50
C ILE A 31 -8.55 13.01 -9.57
N LEU A 32 -7.87 12.62 -8.54
CA LEU A 32 -7.19 11.32 -8.47
C LEU A 32 -8.17 10.16 -8.71
N TRP A 33 -7.77 9.22 -9.57
CA TRP A 33 -8.45 7.94 -9.75
C TRP A 33 -7.50 6.81 -9.40
N VAL A 34 -7.59 6.34 -8.16
CA VAL A 34 -6.67 5.39 -7.56
C VAL A 34 -7.04 3.96 -7.95
N THR A 35 -6.03 3.19 -8.33
CA THR A 35 -6.10 1.77 -8.68
C THR A 35 -5.14 0.95 -7.83
N SER A 36 -5.17 -0.37 -7.97
CA SER A 36 -4.21 -1.25 -7.29
C SER A 36 -2.74 -0.96 -7.69
N LYS A 37 -2.50 -0.35 -8.86
CA LYS A 37 -1.15 0.02 -9.33
C LYS A 37 -0.55 1.20 -8.55
N ASP A 38 -1.40 2.03 -7.97
CA ASP A 38 -1.01 3.20 -7.19
C ASP A 38 -0.72 2.86 -5.72
N MET A 39 -1.14 1.67 -5.27
CA MET A 39 -1.07 1.20 -3.88
C MET A 39 0.34 0.68 -3.50
N LYS A 40 1.39 1.47 -3.79
CA LYS A 40 2.80 1.08 -3.58
C LYS A 40 3.40 1.62 -2.28
N SER A 41 2.76 2.62 -1.69
CA SER A 41 3.24 3.30 -0.48
C SER A 41 2.13 3.42 0.56
N LYS A 42 2.50 3.74 1.79
CA LYS A 42 1.56 4.00 2.90
C LYS A 42 0.60 5.13 2.58
N TYR A 43 1.05 6.17 1.90
CA TYR A 43 0.27 7.36 1.60
C TYR A 43 0.04 7.51 0.10
N ILE A 44 -1.20 7.85 -0.26
CA ILE A 44 -1.57 8.18 -1.63
C ILE A 44 -1.72 9.69 -1.74
N THR A 45 -0.81 10.30 -2.49
CA THR A 45 -0.77 11.74 -2.80
C THR A 45 -0.97 12.00 -4.29
N SER A 46 -0.87 10.95 -5.13
CA SER A 46 -1.02 11.01 -6.58
C SER A 46 -1.54 9.68 -7.12
N SER A 47 -1.99 9.66 -8.36
CA SER A 47 -2.38 8.46 -9.09
C SER A 47 -1.87 8.53 -10.53
N GLN A 48 -1.76 7.38 -11.19
CA GLN A 48 -1.32 7.32 -12.60
C GLN A 48 -2.33 7.95 -13.56
N LEU A 49 -3.62 7.88 -13.22
CA LEU A 49 -4.71 8.44 -14.00
C LEU A 49 -5.54 9.37 -13.12
N CYS A 50 -6.02 10.44 -13.72
CA CYS A 50 -6.90 11.40 -13.07
C CYS A 50 -8.21 11.55 -13.85
N LEU A 51 -9.26 11.93 -13.17
CA LEU A 51 -10.56 12.21 -13.76
C LEU A 51 -10.78 13.72 -13.89
N SER A 52 -11.48 14.11 -14.95
CA SER A 52 -12.05 15.43 -15.05
C SER A 52 -13.20 15.60 -14.03
N THR A 53 -13.61 16.85 -13.81
CA THR A 53 -14.79 17.13 -12.99
C THR A 53 -16.04 16.40 -13.49
N LEU A 54 -16.16 16.21 -14.83
CA LEU A 54 -17.27 15.49 -15.43
C LEU A 54 -17.21 13.99 -15.13
N GLY A 55 -16.04 13.38 -15.26
CA GLY A 55 -15.83 11.97 -14.92
C GLY A 55 -16.06 11.68 -13.44
N ALA A 56 -15.61 12.58 -12.57
CA ALA A 56 -15.78 12.45 -11.12
C ALA A 56 -17.22 12.64 -10.63
N LYS A 57 -18.08 13.37 -11.35
CA LYS A 57 -19.50 13.54 -10.98
C LYS A 57 -20.28 12.23 -10.83
N GLN A 58 -19.83 11.17 -11.51
CA GLN A 58 -20.44 9.84 -11.45
C GLN A 58 -19.81 8.94 -10.39
N MET A 59 -18.80 9.45 -9.69
CA MET A 59 -17.98 8.72 -8.74
C MET A 59 -18.20 9.23 -7.32
N ARG A 60 -17.93 8.36 -6.35
CA ARG A 60 -17.79 8.80 -4.97
C ARG A 60 -16.39 9.35 -4.77
N ILE A 61 -16.27 10.58 -4.29
CA ILE A 61 -15.02 11.21 -3.89
C ILE A 61 -14.79 10.91 -2.40
N TYR A 62 -13.62 10.37 -2.08
CA TYR A 62 -13.19 10.05 -0.73
C TYR A 62 -12.25 11.15 -0.23
N GLN A 63 -12.38 11.47 1.05
CA GLN A 63 -11.63 12.52 1.71
C GLN A 63 -10.27 12.01 2.23
N PRO A 64 -9.30 12.89 2.50
CA PRO A 64 -8.08 12.53 3.23
C PRO A 64 -8.38 11.74 4.51
N ASN A 65 -7.43 10.89 4.92
CA ASN A 65 -7.54 9.92 6.01
C ASN A 65 -8.54 8.77 5.78
N THR A 66 -9.06 8.61 4.55
CA THR A 66 -9.73 7.37 4.15
C THR A 66 -8.66 6.30 3.89
N LEU A 67 -8.84 5.10 4.47
CA LEU A 67 -8.00 3.95 4.11
C LEU A 67 -8.53 3.29 2.84
N LEU A 68 -7.62 2.89 1.99
CA LEU A 68 -7.90 2.09 0.81
C LEU A 68 -7.32 0.68 0.99
N LEU A 69 -8.07 -0.31 0.56
CA LEU A 69 -7.69 -1.72 0.59
C LEU A 69 -7.84 -2.31 -0.80
N VAL A 70 -6.82 -3.00 -1.31
CA VAL A 70 -6.95 -3.82 -2.53
C VAL A 70 -7.75 -5.07 -2.17
N THR A 71 -8.86 -5.26 -2.87
CA THR A 71 -9.76 -6.41 -2.63
C THR A 71 -9.74 -7.45 -3.75
N ARG A 72 -9.13 -7.11 -4.91
CA ARG A 72 -8.99 -8.02 -6.04
C ARG A 72 -7.71 -7.73 -6.80
N SER A 73 -6.75 -8.63 -6.76
CA SER A 73 -5.47 -8.54 -7.48
C SER A 73 -4.63 -9.80 -7.25
N GLY A 74 -3.77 -10.16 -8.20
CA GLY A 74 -2.77 -11.22 -8.03
C GLY A 74 -1.72 -10.93 -6.94
N ILE A 75 -1.55 -9.66 -6.54
CA ILE A 75 -0.63 -9.28 -5.47
C ILE A 75 -1.05 -9.82 -4.10
N LEU A 76 -2.34 -10.13 -3.93
CA LEU A 76 -2.90 -10.67 -2.68
C LEU A 76 -2.36 -12.07 -2.31
N ARG A 77 -1.59 -12.71 -3.19
CA ARG A 77 -0.81 -13.92 -2.87
C ARG A 77 0.31 -13.64 -1.87
N HIS A 78 0.83 -12.43 -1.86
CA HIS A 78 2.06 -12.08 -1.14
C HIS A 78 1.88 -10.97 -0.13
N THR A 79 0.99 -10.02 -0.41
CA THR A 79 0.80 -8.83 0.42
C THR A 79 -0.65 -8.38 0.41
N LEU A 80 -1.07 -7.66 1.45
CA LEU A 80 -2.35 -6.99 1.57
C LEU A 80 -2.11 -5.47 1.43
N PRO A 81 -2.21 -4.91 0.20
CA PRO A 81 -1.96 -3.48 0.02
C PRO A 81 -3.07 -2.66 0.71
N VAL A 82 -2.64 -1.88 1.69
CA VAL A 82 -3.44 -0.88 2.40
C VAL A 82 -2.73 0.45 2.27
N ALA A 83 -3.46 1.53 2.06
CA ALA A 83 -2.90 2.88 2.02
C ALA A 83 -3.88 3.90 2.62
N ILE A 84 -3.36 5.07 2.95
CA ILE A 84 -4.12 6.20 3.50
C ILE A 84 -4.14 7.32 2.46
N LEU A 85 -5.31 7.81 2.10
CA LEU A 85 -5.43 8.99 1.25
C LEU A 85 -4.92 10.23 1.97
N LYS A 86 -4.08 11.02 1.31
CA LYS A 86 -3.68 12.37 1.74
C LYS A 86 -4.38 13.47 0.93
N GLU A 87 -4.88 13.11 -0.26
CA GLU A 87 -5.66 13.98 -1.13
C GLU A 87 -7.04 13.39 -1.39
N CYS A 88 -7.97 14.21 -1.86
CA CYS A 88 -9.29 13.74 -2.32
C CYS A 88 -9.11 12.84 -3.54
N ALA A 89 -9.76 11.69 -3.54
CA ALA A 89 -9.63 10.72 -4.62
C ALA A 89 -10.92 9.94 -4.90
N THR A 90 -11.03 9.46 -6.12
CA THR A 90 -11.93 8.39 -6.51
C THR A 90 -11.15 7.07 -6.60
N ILE A 91 -11.82 5.93 -6.64
CA ILE A 91 -11.17 4.62 -6.68
C ILE A 91 -11.82 3.70 -7.72
N ASN A 92 -11.07 2.72 -8.21
CA ASN A 92 -11.60 1.69 -9.11
C ASN A 92 -12.34 0.59 -8.33
N GLN A 93 -12.95 -0.35 -9.05
CA GLN A 93 -13.74 -1.46 -8.48
C GLN A 93 -12.92 -2.51 -7.73
N ASP A 94 -11.59 -2.56 -7.93
CA ASP A 94 -10.70 -3.53 -7.27
C ASP A 94 -10.28 -3.07 -5.88
N LEU A 95 -10.65 -1.82 -5.52
CA LEU A 95 -10.40 -1.22 -4.22
C LEU A 95 -11.69 -1.12 -3.38
N LYS A 96 -11.50 -1.16 -2.08
CA LYS A 96 -12.49 -0.76 -1.07
C LYS A 96 -11.97 0.41 -0.26
N ALA A 97 -12.81 1.42 -0.11
CA ALA A 97 -12.57 2.51 0.84
C ALA A 97 -13.13 2.13 2.21
N ILE A 98 -12.34 2.36 3.23
CA ILE A 98 -12.67 2.21 4.65
C ILE A 98 -12.72 3.63 5.22
N VAL A 99 -13.92 4.18 5.31
CA VAL A 99 -14.17 5.55 5.79
C VAL A 99 -14.45 5.47 7.28
N LEU A 100 -13.45 5.79 8.08
CA LEU A 100 -13.56 5.71 9.54
C LEU A 100 -14.51 6.78 10.07
N TYR A 101 -15.32 6.44 11.09
CA TYR A 101 -16.11 7.40 11.84
C TYR A 101 -15.23 8.41 12.60
N MET A 102 -14.01 7.99 12.95
CA MET A 102 -12.98 8.81 13.58
C MET A 102 -11.74 8.85 12.66
N PRO A 103 -11.63 9.81 11.73
CA PRO A 103 -10.54 9.86 10.74
C PRO A 103 -9.13 9.89 11.34
N GLN A 104 -8.97 10.41 12.57
CA GLN A 104 -7.70 10.43 13.30
C GLN A 104 -7.18 9.02 13.64
N LEU A 105 -8.01 7.98 13.57
CA LEU A 105 -7.59 6.60 13.76
C LEU A 105 -6.94 5.97 12.52
N ALA A 106 -6.90 6.66 11.38
CA ALA A 106 -6.46 6.07 10.11
C ALA A 106 -5.04 5.48 10.20
N GLU A 107 -4.10 6.24 10.78
CA GLU A 107 -2.73 5.77 10.98
C GLU A 107 -2.66 4.55 11.89
N TYR A 108 -3.42 4.55 12.97
CA TYR A 108 -3.46 3.45 13.92
C TYR A 108 -4.06 2.18 13.29
N ILE A 109 -5.18 2.31 12.57
CA ILE A 109 -5.83 1.19 11.89
C ILE A 109 -4.93 0.63 10.78
N TYR A 110 -4.22 1.50 10.04
CA TYR A 110 -3.21 1.08 9.07
C TYR A 110 -2.14 0.19 9.73
N VAL A 111 -1.55 0.64 10.83
CA VAL A 111 -0.54 -0.13 11.59
C VAL A 111 -1.10 -1.48 12.04
N CYS A 112 -2.32 -1.51 12.56
CA CYS A 112 -2.97 -2.77 12.98
C CYS A 112 -3.14 -3.73 11.80
N LEU A 113 -3.64 -3.26 10.66
CA LEU A 113 -3.86 -4.09 9.47
C LEU A 113 -2.54 -4.62 8.91
N LYS A 114 -1.49 -3.79 8.86
CA LYS A 114 -0.16 -4.19 8.40
C LYS A 114 0.51 -5.16 9.39
N GLY A 115 0.42 -4.91 10.67
CA GLY A 115 0.96 -5.82 11.70
C GLY A 115 0.31 -7.20 11.71
N MET A 116 -0.93 -7.31 11.24
CA MET A 116 -1.67 -8.58 11.13
C MET A 116 -1.67 -9.15 9.71
N GLU A 117 -0.94 -8.57 8.75
CA GLU A 117 -1.03 -8.86 7.32
C GLU A 117 -0.97 -10.37 7.01
N ALA A 118 0.03 -11.07 7.51
CA ALA A 118 0.17 -12.51 7.25
C ALA A 118 -1.06 -13.32 7.71
N ARG A 119 -1.62 -12.99 8.87
CA ARG A 119 -2.83 -13.62 9.39
C ARG A 119 -4.05 -13.28 8.56
N LEU A 120 -4.16 -12.03 8.10
CA LEU A 120 -5.28 -11.56 7.28
C LEU A 120 -5.26 -12.24 5.90
N LEU A 121 -4.09 -12.37 5.29
CA LEU A 121 -3.92 -13.07 4.02
C LEU A 121 -4.36 -14.53 4.13
N LEU A 122 -3.89 -15.26 5.14
CA LEU A 122 -4.25 -16.65 5.35
C LEU A 122 -5.74 -16.86 5.58
N LYS A 123 -6.40 -15.93 6.29
CA LYS A 123 -7.78 -16.11 6.73
C LYS A 123 -8.82 -15.62 5.74
N TYR A 124 -8.53 -14.53 5.03
CA TYR A 124 -9.55 -13.81 4.28
C TYR A 124 -9.32 -13.77 2.78
N ILE A 125 -8.19 -14.27 2.27
CA ILE A 125 -7.98 -14.38 0.82
C ILE A 125 -8.60 -15.66 0.28
N LYS A 126 -9.39 -15.50 -0.79
CA LYS A 126 -9.94 -16.60 -1.59
C LYS A 126 -9.10 -16.73 -2.85
N SER A 127 -8.61 -17.94 -3.10
CA SER A 127 -7.97 -18.26 -4.37
C SER A 127 -8.99 -18.24 -5.49
N GLY A 128 -8.74 -17.46 -6.53
CA GLY A 128 -9.51 -17.43 -7.75
C GLY A 128 -8.79 -18.14 -8.88
N THR A 129 -9.49 -18.48 -9.94
CA THR A 129 -8.88 -19.08 -11.14
C THR A 129 -7.93 -18.13 -11.87
N THR A 130 -8.19 -16.82 -11.79
CA THR A 130 -7.41 -15.79 -12.50
C THR A 130 -6.70 -14.84 -11.54
N VAL A 131 -7.41 -14.36 -10.53
CA VAL A 131 -6.87 -13.42 -9.51
C VAL A 131 -7.47 -13.75 -8.14
N GLU A 132 -6.70 -13.48 -7.11
CA GLU A 132 -7.13 -13.58 -5.72
C GLU A 132 -8.09 -12.45 -5.37
N SER A 133 -8.96 -12.74 -4.39
CA SER A 133 -9.89 -11.75 -3.86
C SER A 133 -10.04 -11.85 -2.35
N VAL A 134 -10.29 -10.72 -1.71
CA VAL A 134 -10.61 -10.65 -0.28
C VAL A 134 -12.05 -11.06 -0.06
N ASN A 135 -12.30 -12.01 0.85
CA ASN A 135 -13.65 -12.25 1.40
C ASN A 135 -14.06 -11.08 2.28
N PHE A 136 -14.54 -10.01 1.64
CA PHE A 136 -14.73 -8.74 2.32
C PHE A 136 -15.80 -8.78 3.40
N ASP A 137 -16.85 -9.61 3.25
CA ASP A 137 -17.91 -9.77 4.24
C ASP A 137 -17.40 -10.35 5.57
N GLU A 138 -16.38 -11.19 5.50
CA GLU A 138 -15.69 -11.69 6.69
C GLU A 138 -14.57 -10.75 7.15
N PHE A 139 -13.87 -10.11 6.21
CA PHE A 139 -12.79 -9.18 6.52
C PHE A 139 -13.27 -7.99 7.37
N GLN A 140 -14.42 -7.42 7.06
CA GLN A 140 -14.99 -6.31 7.86
C GLN A 140 -15.30 -6.69 9.32
N LYS A 141 -15.34 -7.98 9.66
CA LYS A 141 -15.56 -8.49 11.03
C LYS A 141 -14.24 -8.65 11.79
N VAL A 142 -13.10 -8.30 11.20
CA VAL A 142 -11.81 -8.35 11.88
C VAL A 142 -11.88 -7.57 13.18
N LEU A 143 -11.41 -8.20 14.25
CA LEU A 143 -11.27 -7.57 15.55
C LEU A 143 -9.95 -6.83 15.63
N LEU A 144 -10.03 -5.57 15.99
CA LEU A 144 -8.89 -4.70 16.19
C LEU A 144 -8.79 -4.29 17.66
N PRO A 145 -7.57 -4.29 18.24
CA PRO A 145 -7.36 -3.79 19.59
C PRO A 145 -7.42 -2.27 19.56
N ILE A 146 -8.31 -1.64 20.28
CA ILE A 146 -8.45 -0.19 20.37
C ILE A 146 -7.93 0.26 21.73
N PRO A 147 -6.82 1.02 21.77
CA PRO A 147 -6.28 1.57 23.01
C PRO A 147 -7.09 2.79 23.46
N PRO A 148 -6.91 3.24 24.72
CA PRO A 148 -7.34 4.55 25.13
C PRO A 148 -6.74 5.62 24.21
N THR A 149 -7.53 6.65 23.88
CA THR A 149 -7.17 7.69 22.90
C THR A 149 -5.79 8.32 23.17
N GLN A 150 -5.46 8.54 24.44
CA GLN A 150 -4.17 9.12 24.89
C GLN A 150 -2.94 8.25 24.53
N HIS A 151 -3.11 6.99 24.17
CA HIS A 151 -2.01 6.09 23.81
C HIS A 151 -1.81 5.99 22.30
N ILE A 152 -2.76 6.44 21.49
CA ILE A 152 -2.75 6.29 20.03
C ILE A 152 -1.53 6.97 19.41
N ASP A 153 -1.32 8.25 19.73
CA ASP A 153 -0.20 9.02 19.17
C ASP A 153 1.15 8.44 19.56
N ARG A 154 1.26 7.94 20.80
CA ARG A 154 2.49 7.27 21.25
C ARG A 154 2.76 5.98 20.49
N ILE A 155 1.73 5.18 20.22
CA ILE A 155 1.86 3.95 19.43
C ILE A 155 2.27 4.28 18.02
N ILE A 156 1.60 5.23 17.37
CA ILE A 156 1.91 5.67 16.00
C ILE A 156 3.36 6.17 15.89
N SER A 157 3.78 7.02 16.84
CA SER A 157 5.15 7.55 16.83
C SER A 157 6.21 6.44 17.01
N SER A 158 5.94 5.49 17.89
CA SER A 158 6.87 4.37 18.14
C SER A 158 6.95 3.43 16.93
N THR A 159 5.82 3.13 16.29
CA THR A 159 5.79 2.28 15.09
C THR A 159 6.38 2.98 13.87
N GLY A 160 6.14 4.29 13.70
CA GLY A 160 6.73 5.07 12.61
C GLY A 160 8.26 5.11 12.67
N GLY A 161 8.84 5.21 13.86
CA GLY A 161 10.28 5.12 14.05
C GLY A 161 10.83 3.73 13.65
N ALA A 162 10.14 2.67 14.02
CA ALA A 162 10.52 1.31 13.64
C ALA A 162 10.39 1.06 12.13
N GLU A 163 9.32 1.53 11.49
CA GLU A 163 9.13 1.46 10.04
C GLU A 163 10.25 2.20 9.29
N CYS A 164 10.62 3.40 9.73
CA CYS A 164 11.71 4.17 9.15
C CYS A 164 13.05 3.43 9.28
N PHE A 165 13.34 2.84 10.43
CA PHE A 165 14.56 2.05 10.64
C PHE A 165 14.60 0.82 9.73
N ILE A 166 13.50 0.08 9.61
CA ILE A 166 13.41 -1.10 8.73
C ILE A 166 13.64 -0.69 7.28
N SER A 167 12.99 0.38 6.80
CA SER A 167 13.18 0.90 5.44
C SER A 167 14.65 1.25 5.17
N THR A 168 15.32 1.92 6.12
CA THR A 168 16.75 2.25 5.98
C THR A 168 17.61 0.99 5.83
N VAL A 169 17.36 -0.04 6.65
CA VAL A 169 18.10 -1.30 6.58
C VAL A 169 17.84 -2.04 5.26
N GLU A 170 16.61 -2.01 4.75
CA GLU A 170 16.28 -2.62 3.46
C GLU A 170 16.95 -1.89 2.29
N ASP A 171 16.97 -0.56 2.31
CA ASP A 171 17.66 0.27 1.30
C ASP A 171 19.17 0.04 1.31
N ASP A 172 19.78 -0.02 2.50
CA ASP A 172 21.20 -0.33 2.67
C ASP A 172 21.54 -1.73 2.15
N LYS A 173 20.69 -2.72 2.37
CA LYS A 173 20.86 -4.08 1.84
C LYS A 173 20.85 -4.09 0.30
N VAL A 174 19.96 -3.34 -0.33
CA VAL A 174 19.90 -3.21 -1.80
C VAL A 174 21.16 -2.51 -2.32
N ALA A 175 21.58 -1.41 -1.70
CA ALA A 175 22.78 -0.68 -2.06
C ALA A 175 24.04 -1.54 -1.93
N LEU A 176 24.13 -2.35 -0.87
CA LEU A 176 25.25 -3.30 -0.69
C LEU A 176 25.27 -4.37 -1.78
N ALA A 177 24.12 -4.94 -2.14
CA ALA A 177 24.02 -5.93 -3.22
C ALA A 177 24.50 -5.37 -4.56
N ASP A 178 24.08 -4.12 -4.89
CA ASP A 178 24.54 -3.41 -6.10
C ASP A 178 26.05 -3.13 -6.08
N CYS A 179 26.59 -2.71 -4.93
CA CYS A 179 28.02 -2.49 -4.76
C CYS A 179 28.83 -3.79 -4.98
N VAL A 180 28.38 -4.90 -4.40
CA VAL A 180 28.99 -6.22 -4.60
C VAL A 180 28.94 -6.66 -6.06
N ALA A 181 27.82 -6.45 -6.75
CA ALA A 181 27.69 -6.76 -8.17
C ALA A 181 28.67 -5.93 -9.05
N LYS A 182 28.78 -4.62 -8.79
CA LYS A 182 29.72 -3.74 -9.45
C LYS A 182 31.17 -4.14 -9.18
N ALA A 183 31.52 -4.48 -7.95
CA ALA A 183 32.86 -4.96 -7.59
C ALA A 183 33.22 -6.26 -8.33
N LYS A 184 32.31 -7.23 -8.37
CA LYS A 184 32.49 -8.48 -9.12
C LYS A 184 32.70 -8.22 -10.62
N ALA A 185 31.90 -7.35 -11.24
CA ALA A 185 32.05 -6.99 -12.64
C ALA A 185 33.40 -6.32 -12.92
N LYS A 186 33.87 -5.44 -12.02
CA LYS A 186 35.16 -4.77 -12.15
C LYS A 186 36.33 -5.75 -12.02
N ILE A 187 36.27 -6.68 -11.08
CA ILE A 187 37.28 -7.72 -10.91
C ILE A 187 37.40 -8.60 -12.17
N LEU A 188 36.22 -8.98 -12.72
CA LEU A 188 36.18 -9.77 -13.95
C LEU A 188 36.78 -9.00 -15.16
N ASP A 189 36.44 -7.72 -15.31
CA ASP A 189 37.00 -6.86 -16.36
C ASP A 189 38.55 -6.75 -16.23
N LEU A 190 39.05 -6.54 -15.02
CA LEU A 190 40.49 -6.50 -14.78
C LEU A 190 41.17 -7.84 -15.06
N ALA A 191 40.52 -8.97 -14.72
CA ALA A 191 41.01 -10.31 -15.03
C ALA A 191 41.10 -10.54 -16.54
N ILE A 192 40.06 -10.20 -17.30
CA ILE A 192 40.06 -10.38 -18.76
C ILE A 192 41.12 -9.52 -19.44
N ARG A 193 41.42 -8.34 -18.90
CA ARG A 193 42.49 -7.45 -19.41
C ARG A 193 43.88 -7.83 -18.93
N GLY A 194 44.04 -8.87 -18.14
CA GLY A 194 45.33 -9.27 -17.57
C GLY A 194 45.92 -8.25 -16.57
N GLN A 195 45.07 -7.41 -15.98
CA GLN A 195 45.45 -6.33 -15.07
C GLN A 195 45.22 -6.67 -13.59
N LEU A 196 44.75 -7.88 -13.30
CA LEU A 196 44.43 -8.30 -11.93
C LEU A 196 45.67 -8.57 -11.07
N VAL A 197 46.76 -8.97 -11.70
CA VAL A 197 48.06 -9.23 -11.07
C VAL A 197 49.14 -8.52 -11.88
N PRO A 198 50.17 -7.91 -11.22
CA PRO A 198 51.30 -7.37 -11.96
C PRO A 198 51.92 -8.47 -12.80
N GLN A 199 52.12 -8.19 -14.10
CA GLN A 199 52.81 -9.13 -14.98
C GLN A 199 54.31 -9.14 -14.65
N ASP A 200 54.89 -10.36 -14.56
CA ASP A 200 56.30 -10.50 -14.36
C ASP A 200 57.06 -9.84 -15.53
N PRO A 201 58.08 -9.02 -15.28
CA PRO A 201 58.78 -8.30 -16.32
C PRO A 201 59.87 -9.19 -16.99
N ASN A 202 59.51 -10.41 -17.45
CA ASN A 202 60.40 -11.25 -18.26
C ASN A 202 59.87 -11.42 -19.68
#